data_3d8b4307125fd110746cfdcdd7f0e424
#
_entry.id   3d8b4307125fd110746cfdcdd7f0e424
#
_cell.length_a   1.000
_cell.length_b   1.000
_cell.length_c   1.000
_cell.angle_alpha   90.00
_cell.angle_beta   90.00
_cell.angle_gamma   90.00
#
_symmetry.space_group_name_H-M   'P 1'
#
loop_
_entity.id
_entity.type
_entity.pdbx_description
1 polymer ?
#
loop_
_entity_poly.entity_id
_entity_poly.type
_entity_poly.pdbx_seq_one_letter_code
_entity_poly.pdbx_strand_id
1 'polypeptide(L)'
;MTGKGAAAIMCEQEPDIDRKAMAEIVHAILSNGESALFSEFGRQRKLPSGTHLFHRGHAGNTMYVIVSGCIELDFGEDLVVKSLGPNEFFGELGLLIGDHQRTAGARAVQDSIVLELDHDDFQRLVDRDPGLLAYFLRRTIMRVVSNEQVLIRQLRRRNHDLETALDNLYVTTHQLTHTRELVRTDELTGLHNRRGLALYLQDCRAQEGSA
;
A
#
# COMPACT_ATOMS: atom_id res chain seq x y z
N MET A 1 22.11 -22.03 29.44
CA MET A 1 22.59 -22.14 28.07
C MET A 1 21.37 -22.50 27.25
N THR A 2 20.79 -21.61 26.60
CA THR A 2 20.86 -20.97 25.33
C THR A 2 19.58 -21.21 24.54
N GLY A 3 18.86 -20.20 24.23
CA GLY A 3 17.65 -20.24 23.38
C GLY A 3 17.05 -18.85 23.16
N LYS A 4 17.87 -17.86 22.79
CA LYS A 4 17.41 -16.47 22.48
C LYS A 4 17.76 -16.03 21.06
N GLY A 5 17.71 -16.92 20.08
CA GLY A 5 18.19 -16.63 18.73
C GLY A 5 17.20 -16.81 17.57
N ALA A 6 15.97 -17.22 17.81
CA ALA A 6 15.09 -17.66 16.70
C ALA A 6 13.93 -16.71 16.31
N ALA A 7 13.67 -15.66 17.07
CA ALA A 7 12.48 -14.81 16.83
C ALA A 7 12.73 -13.60 15.90
N ALA A 8 13.99 -13.31 15.52
CA ALA A 8 14.31 -12.14 14.69
C ALA A 8 14.36 -12.41 13.17
N ILE A 9 14.15 -13.65 12.72
CA ILE A 9 14.54 -14.07 11.36
C ILE A 9 13.39 -14.06 10.34
N MET A 10 12.14 -13.94 10.74
CA MET A 10 11.01 -14.09 9.80
C MET A 10 10.38 -12.79 9.27
N CYS A 11 10.93 -11.62 9.61
CA CYS A 11 10.56 -10.35 8.95
C CYS A 11 11.45 -10.01 7.73
N GLU A 12 12.40 -10.88 7.36
CA GLU A 12 13.46 -10.57 6.38
C GLU A 12 13.26 -11.14 4.96
N GLN A 13 12.12 -11.74 4.63
CA GLN A 13 11.91 -12.31 3.29
C GLN A 13 10.86 -11.55 2.50
N GLU A 14 11.18 -10.32 2.11
CA GLU A 14 10.56 -9.64 0.96
C GLU A 14 11.60 -9.44 -0.16
N PRO A 15 11.18 -9.48 -1.45
CA PRO A 15 12.10 -9.45 -2.58
C PRO A 15 12.89 -8.14 -2.64
N ASP A 16 14.15 -8.26 -2.97
CA ASP A 16 15.26 -7.29 -2.93
C ASP A 16 15.11 -6.00 -3.76
N ILE A 17 13.94 -5.75 -4.36
CA ILE A 17 13.73 -4.61 -5.27
C ILE A 17 13.36 -3.32 -4.51
N ASP A 18 12.90 -3.40 -3.28
CA ASP A 18 12.38 -2.24 -2.53
C ASP A 18 13.15 -1.90 -1.24
N ARG A 19 14.16 -2.67 -0.87
CA ARG A 19 14.96 -2.41 0.34
C ARG A 19 15.63 -1.03 0.36
N LYS A 20 15.98 -0.47 -0.80
CA LYS A 20 16.60 0.86 -0.89
C LYS A 20 15.57 1.99 -0.80
N ALA A 21 14.36 1.77 -1.31
CA ALA A 21 13.23 2.70 -1.16
C ALA A 21 12.62 2.63 0.25
N MET A 22 12.63 1.45 0.89
CA MET A 22 12.18 1.28 2.28
C MET A 22 13.17 1.82 3.32
N ALA A 23 14.47 1.89 3.01
CA ALA A 23 15.47 2.50 3.91
C ALA A 23 15.35 4.02 4.03
N GLU A 24 14.62 4.69 3.13
CA GLU A 24 14.31 6.12 3.22
C GLU A 24 13.00 6.41 3.99
N ILE A 25 12.21 5.41 4.33
CA ILE A 25 11.09 5.58 5.25
C ILE A 25 11.73 5.84 6.62
N VAL A 26 11.70 7.09 7.05
CA VAL A 26 12.08 7.46 8.42
C VAL A 26 11.28 6.58 9.36
N HIS A 27 11.94 5.54 9.90
CA HIS A 27 11.31 4.60 10.78
C HIS A 27 10.76 5.36 11.99
N ALA A 28 9.47 5.28 12.21
CA ALA A 28 8.84 5.74 13.43
C ALA A 28 9.15 4.76 14.58
N ILE A 29 10.43 4.38 14.70
CA ILE A 29 10.93 3.49 15.74
C ILE A 29 11.18 4.34 16.97
N LEU A 30 10.49 4.01 18.06
CA LEU A 30 10.71 4.62 19.36
C LEU A 30 12.06 4.13 19.92
N SER A 31 12.80 5.02 20.58
CA SER A 31 13.95 4.63 21.39
C SER A 31 13.49 3.79 22.59
N ASN A 32 14.40 3.02 23.18
CA ASN A 32 14.09 2.22 24.38
C ASN A 32 13.56 3.08 25.53
N GLY A 33 14.04 4.32 25.69
CA GLY A 33 13.56 5.26 26.70
C GLY A 33 12.13 5.73 26.44
N GLU A 34 11.80 6.04 25.19
CA GLU A 34 10.45 6.43 24.80
C GLU A 34 9.47 5.26 24.92
N SER A 35 9.87 4.07 24.49
CA SER A 35 9.05 2.85 24.62
C SER A 35 8.75 2.54 26.08
N ALA A 36 9.67 2.80 27.00
CA ALA A 36 9.46 2.66 28.43
C ALA A 36 8.41 3.65 28.98
N LEU A 37 8.45 4.92 28.51
CA LEU A 37 7.44 5.92 28.87
C LEU A 37 6.05 5.53 28.38
N PHE A 38 5.94 5.05 27.13
CA PHE A 38 4.67 4.53 26.62
C PHE A 38 4.17 3.33 27.42
N SER A 39 5.07 2.50 27.94
CA SER A 39 4.70 1.33 28.76
C SER A 39 4.15 1.70 30.14
N GLU A 40 4.47 2.89 30.67
CA GLU A 40 3.96 3.38 31.95
C GLU A 40 2.47 3.77 31.88
N PHE A 41 2.01 4.28 30.72
CA PHE A 41 0.65 4.79 30.53
C PHE A 41 -0.25 3.87 29.70
N GLY A 42 0.32 3.09 28.77
CA GLY A 42 -0.41 2.22 27.87
C GLY A 42 -0.83 0.90 28.51
N ARG A 43 -1.97 0.40 28.06
CA ARG A 43 -2.48 -0.93 28.48
C ARG A 43 -1.89 -2.01 27.58
N GLN A 44 -1.24 -3.00 28.20
CA GLN A 44 -0.68 -4.11 27.45
C GLN A 44 -1.78 -5.06 26.97
N ARG A 45 -1.77 -5.37 25.66
CA ARG A 45 -2.69 -6.29 25.02
C ARG A 45 -1.92 -7.37 24.26
N LYS A 46 -2.26 -8.63 24.51
CA LYS A 46 -1.72 -9.78 23.78
C LYS A 46 -2.62 -10.08 22.58
N LEU A 47 -2.02 -10.31 21.45
CA LEU A 47 -2.71 -10.56 20.18
C LEU A 47 -2.18 -11.88 19.60
N PRO A 48 -2.99 -12.95 19.60
CA PRO A 48 -2.67 -14.16 18.86
C PRO A 48 -2.51 -13.87 17.37
N SER A 49 -1.69 -14.67 16.67
CA SER A 49 -1.56 -14.61 15.23
C SER A 49 -2.91 -14.64 14.52
N GLY A 50 -3.09 -13.82 13.50
CA GLY A 50 -4.34 -13.67 12.74
C GLY A 50 -5.37 -12.72 13.35
N THR A 51 -5.14 -12.20 14.56
CA THR A 51 -6.09 -11.28 15.22
C THR A 51 -6.13 -9.93 14.53
N HIS A 52 -7.35 -9.48 14.18
CA HIS A 52 -7.58 -8.10 13.70
C HIS A 52 -7.77 -7.15 14.89
N LEU A 53 -7.03 -6.04 14.88
CA LEU A 53 -7.19 -4.97 15.86
C LEU A 53 -8.33 -4.02 15.47
N PHE A 54 -8.35 -3.63 14.20
CA PHE A 54 -9.39 -2.80 13.61
C PHE A 54 -9.40 -2.97 12.08
N HIS A 55 -10.49 -2.55 11.46
CA HIS A 55 -10.65 -2.52 10.00
C HIS A 55 -10.55 -1.11 9.46
N ARG A 56 -10.16 -0.99 8.20
CA ARG A 56 -10.15 0.27 7.46
C ARG A 56 -11.55 0.91 7.48
N GLY A 57 -11.61 2.22 7.62
CA GLY A 57 -12.87 2.98 7.66
C GLY A 57 -13.57 2.99 9.02
N HIS A 58 -13.17 2.16 9.99
CA HIS A 58 -13.72 2.24 11.34
C HIS A 58 -13.27 3.53 12.03
N ALA A 59 -14.12 4.11 12.86
CA ALA A 59 -13.72 5.18 13.77
C ALA A 59 -12.66 4.66 14.76
N GLY A 60 -11.67 5.46 15.08
CA GLY A 60 -10.63 5.04 16.00
C GLY A 60 -9.98 6.21 16.71
N ASN A 61 -9.95 6.13 18.02
CA ASN A 61 -9.39 7.13 18.95
C ASN A 61 -8.24 6.55 19.80
N THR A 62 -7.65 5.44 19.37
CA THR A 62 -6.56 4.77 20.08
C THR A 62 -5.35 4.63 19.18
N MET A 63 -4.16 4.70 19.77
CA MET A 63 -2.89 4.33 19.14
C MET A 63 -2.31 3.07 19.76
N TYR A 64 -1.41 2.46 19.05
CA TYR A 64 -0.75 1.23 19.45
C TYR A 64 0.76 1.35 19.27
N VAL A 65 1.52 0.84 20.25
CA VAL A 65 2.98 0.67 20.18
C VAL A 65 3.26 -0.82 20.24
N ILE A 66 4.06 -1.33 19.32
CA ILE A 66 4.41 -2.76 19.27
C ILE A 66 5.56 -3.02 20.23
N VAL A 67 5.33 -3.87 21.22
CA VAL A 67 6.36 -4.34 22.17
C VAL A 67 7.12 -5.53 21.59
N SER A 68 6.37 -6.47 21.02
CA SER A 68 6.95 -7.65 20.36
C SER A 68 5.98 -8.19 19.30
N GLY A 69 6.51 -8.91 18.35
CA GLY A 69 5.71 -9.49 17.27
C GLY A 69 5.75 -8.64 15.98
N CYS A 70 4.75 -8.83 15.12
CA CYS A 70 4.62 -8.15 13.84
C CYS A 70 3.17 -7.84 13.53
N ILE A 71 2.89 -6.60 13.16
CA ILE A 71 1.56 -6.12 12.77
C ILE A 71 1.61 -5.71 11.30
N GLU A 72 0.64 -6.17 10.55
CA GLU A 72 0.46 -5.84 9.15
C GLU A 72 -0.64 -4.77 9.01
N LEU A 73 -0.33 -3.71 8.28
CA LEU A 73 -1.26 -2.65 7.92
C LEU A 73 -1.69 -2.83 6.46
N ASP A 74 -2.98 -3.05 6.25
CA ASP A 74 -3.61 -3.19 4.94
C ASP A 74 -4.37 -1.90 4.59
N PHE A 75 -3.90 -1.17 3.58
CA PHE A 75 -4.49 0.08 3.11
C PHE A 75 -5.60 -0.14 2.05
N GLY A 76 -5.88 -1.39 1.68
CA GLY A 76 -6.90 -1.78 0.70
C GLY A 76 -6.34 -2.07 -0.68
N GLU A 77 -7.25 -2.32 -1.62
CA GLU A 77 -6.97 -2.76 -2.99
C GLU A 77 -5.87 -1.93 -3.64
N ASP A 78 -4.90 -2.60 -4.25
CA ASP A 78 -3.77 -2.01 -4.99
C ASP A 78 -2.72 -1.22 -4.17
N LEU A 79 -2.85 -1.13 -2.87
CA LEU A 79 -1.85 -0.47 -2.02
C LEU A 79 -0.96 -1.49 -1.32
N VAL A 80 0.29 -1.08 -1.10
CA VAL A 80 1.29 -1.94 -0.46
C VAL A 80 0.89 -2.22 0.99
N VAL A 81 0.84 -3.49 1.35
CA VAL A 81 0.72 -3.91 2.74
C VAL A 81 2.02 -3.57 3.47
N LYS A 82 1.92 -2.91 4.62
CA LYS A 82 3.08 -2.51 5.41
C LYS A 82 3.19 -3.36 6.67
N SER A 83 4.33 -3.99 6.87
CA SER A 83 4.66 -4.73 8.10
C SER A 83 5.37 -3.82 9.10
N LEU A 84 4.92 -3.83 10.35
CA LEU A 84 5.49 -3.08 11.46
C LEU A 84 6.03 -4.03 12.53
N GLY A 85 7.22 -3.72 13.02
CA GLY A 85 7.92 -4.49 14.03
C GLY A 85 7.96 -3.84 15.42
N PRO A 86 8.75 -4.40 16.35
CA PRO A 86 8.90 -3.87 17.71
C PRO A 86 9.38 -2.41 17.73
N ASN A 87 8.87 -1.65 18.71
CA ASN A 87 9.11 -0.21 18.90
C ASN A 87 8.52 0.69 17.79
N GLU A 88 7.76 0.15 16.84
CA GLU A 88 6.97 0.96 15.91
C GLU A 88 5.57 1.22 16.48
N PHE A 89 4.95 2.32 16.04
CA PHE A 89 3.61 2.70 16.47
C PHE A 89 2.69 2.94 15.27
N PHE A 90 1.38 2.81 15.50
CA PHE A 90 0.36 3.02 14.47
C PHE A 90 -0.99 3.43 15.09
N GLY A 91 -1.90 3.93 14.26
CA GLY A 91 -3.22 4.39 14.68
C GLY A 91 -3.25 5.75 15.35
N GLU A 92 -2.12 6.44 15.43
CA GLU A 92 -1.93 7.74 16.07
C GLU A 92 -2.78 8.87 15.47
N LEU A 93 -3.10 8.79 14.18
CA LEU A 93 -3.92 9.82 13.52
C LEU A 93 -5.31 9.93 14.16
N GLY A 94 -5.90 8.79 14.56
CA GLY A 94 -7.18 8.78 15.26
C GLY A 94 -7.13 9.47 16.62
N LEU A 95 -5.97 9.43 17.27
CA LEU A 95 -5.75 10.04 18.56
C LEU A 95 -5.44 11.54 18.44
N LEU A 96 -4.65 11.93 17.44
CA LEU A 96 -4.20 13.32 17.24
C LEU A 96 -5.27 14.21 16.60
N ILE A 97 -6.07 13.68 15.68
CA ILE A 97 -7.04 14.45 14.89
C ILE A 97 -8.45 14.34 15.50
N GLY A 98 -8.73 13.35 16.37
CA GLY A 98 -10.08 12.99 16.80
C GLY A 98 -10.86 12.35 15.66
N ASP A 99 -12.06 11.92 15.86
CA ASP A 99 -13.03 11.33 14.90
C ASP A 99 -12.50 10.87 13.52
N HIS A 100 -11.21 10.52 13.46
CA HIS A 100 -10.56 10.09 12.22
C HIS A 100 -10.86 8.63 11.94
N GLN A 101 -11.28 8.34 10.71
CA GLN A 101 -11.44 6.95 10.27
C GLN A 101 -10.08 6.29 10.07
N ARG A 102 -9.97 5.02 10.44
CA ARG A 102 -8.77 4.22 10.20
C ARG A 102 -8.43 4.16 8.72
N THR A 103 -7.25 4.63 8.36
CA THR A 103 -6.75 4.64 6.97
C THR A 103 -6.38 3.25 6.47
N ALA A 104 -6.09 2.32 7.39
CA ALA A 104 -5.73 0.93 7.09
C ALA A 104 -6.44 -0.02 8.05
N GLY A 105 -6.57 -1.28 7.67
CA GLY A 105 -6.82 -2.39 8.57
C GLY A 105 -5.53 -2.80 9.28
N ALA A 106 -5.60 -3.28 10.53
CA ALA A 106 -4.43 -3.77 11.27
C ALA A 106 -4.66 -5.20 11.75
N ARG A 107 -3.70 -6.09 11.44
CA ARG A 107 -3.75 -7.52 11.80
C ARG A 107 -2.42 -7.99 12.36
N ALA A 108 -2.45 -8.80 13.40
CA ALA A 108 -1.26 -9.49 13.91
C ALA A 108 -0.89 -10.66 12.98
N VAL A 109 0.33 -10.65 12.42
CA VAL A 109 0.84 -11.72 11.55
C VAL A 109 1.36 -12.90 12.36
N GLN A 110 1.85 -12.60 13.55
CA GLN A 110 2.33 -13.57 14.53
C GLN A 110 1.85 -13.17 15.93
N ASP A 111 2.06 -14.02 16.91
CA ASP A 111 1.76 -13.68 18.30
C ASP A 111 2.49 -12.40 18.68
N SER A 112 1.73 -11.39 19.05
CA SER A 112 2.22 -10.03 19.23
C SER A 112 1.76 -9.45 20.56
N ILE A 113 2.53 -8.51 21.08
CA ILE A 113 2.19 -7.74 22.27
C ILE A 113 2.23 -6.27 21.87
N VAL A 114 1.14 -5.57 22.12
CA VAL A 114 1.02 -4.14 21.86
C VAL A 114 0.65 -3.39 23.14
N LEU A 115 1.05 -2.12 23.21
CA LEU A 115 0.53 -1.15 24.17
C LEU A 115 -0.58 -0.38 23.48
N GLU A 116 -1.75 -0.36 24.08
CA GLU A 116 -2.92 0.38 23.63
C GLU A 116 -3.03 1.65 24.47
N LEU A 117 -3.05 2.81 23.83
CA LEU A 117 -3.21 4.13 24.45
C LEU A 117 -4.45 4.81 23.89
N ASP A 118 -5.33 5.24 24.78
CA ASP A 118 -6.45 6.11 24.42
C ASP A 118 -6.06 7.61 24.56
N HIS A 119 -7.02 8.50 24.34
CA HIS A 119 -6.80 9.94 24.40
C HIS A 119 -6.37 10.40 25.80
N ASP A 120 -6.97 9.84 26.83
CA ASP A 120 -6.68 10.21 28.23
C ASP A 120 -5.30 9.71 28.66
N ASP A 121 -4.92 8.50 28.23
CA ASP A 121 -3.58 7.94 28.44
C ASP A 121 -2.52 8.81 27.78
N PHE A 122 -2.76 9.25 26.55
CA PHE A 122 -1.86 10.12 25.82
C PHE A 122 -1.76 11.51 26.45
N GLN A 123 -2.88 12.09 26.89
CA GLN A 123 -2.87 13.40 27.56
C GLN A 123 -2.03 13.34 28.85
N ARG A 124 -2.19 12.29 29.66
CA ARG A 124 -1.37 12.09 30.87
C ARG A 124 0.12 11.95 30.56
N LEU A 125 0.46 11.29 29.45
CA LEU A 125 1.83 11.18 28.96
C LEU A 125 2.40 12.57 28.61
N VAL A 126 1.62 13.39 27.89
CA VAL A 126 2.00 14.75 27.48
C VAL A 126 2.14 15.69 28.69
N ASP A 127 1.25 15.58 29.66
CA ASP A 127 1.30 16.38 30.91
C ASP A 127 2.57 16.04 31.72
N ARG A 128 3.01 14.79 31.68
CA ARG A 128 4.24 14.32 32.33
C ARG A 128 5.51 14.84 31.65
N ASP A 129 5.53 14.78 30.31
CA ASP A 129 6.67 15.25 29.50
C ASP A 129 6.18 15.99 28.23
N PRO A 130 5.96 17.32 28.33
CA PRO A 130 5.55 18.13 27.18
C PRO A 130 6.54 18.12 26.00
N GLY A 131 7.82 17.87 26.27
CA GLY A 131 8.85 17.76 25.23
C GLY A 131 8.64 16.54 24.33
N LEU A 132 8.09 15.47 24.89
CA LEU A 132 7.75 14.24 24.18
C LEU A 132 6.68 14.47 23.09
N LEU A 133 5.72 15.37 23.34
CA LEU A 133 4.68 15.70 22.35
C LEU A 133 5.29 16.30 21.08
N ALA A 134 6.16 17.29 21.21
CA ALA A 134 6.80 17.92 20.05
C ALA A 134 7.62 16.91 19.24
N TYR A 135 8.34 16.04 19.94
CA TYR A 135 9.12 14.98 19.31
C TYR A 135 8.24 13.94 18.60
N PHE A 136 7.16 13.50 19.25
CA PHE A 136 6.19 12.55 18.69
C PHE A 136 5.48 13.12 17.46
N LEU A 137 4.99 14.37 17.54
CA LEU A 137 4.36 15.06 16.41
C LEU A 137 5.31 15.19 15.22
N ARG A 138 6.56 15.59 15.47
CA ARG A 138 7.58 15.67 14.41
C ARG A 138 7.77 14.33 13.71
N ARG A 139 7.86 13.23 14.45
CA ARG A 139 7.99 11.88 13.88
C ARG A 139 6.77 11.48 13.06
N THR A 140 5.57 11.74 13.59
CA THR A 140 4.32 11.45 12.90
C THR A 140 4.22 12.23 11.59
N ILE A 141 4.52 13.53 11.60
CA ILE A 141 4.54 14.38 10.41
C ILE A 141 5.55 13.84 9.37
N MET A 142 6.77 13.55 9.80
CA MET A 142 7.81 13.02 8.91
C MET A 142 7.38 11.68 8.28
N ARG A 143 6.69 10.82 9.04
CA ARG A 143 6.15 9.55 8.53
C ARG A 143 5.05 9.78 7.49
N VAL A 144 4.12 10.71 7.74
CA VAL A 144 3.06 11.06 6.78
C VAL A 144 3.66 11.59 5.48
N VAL A 145 4.58 12.55 5.57
CA VAL A 145 5.27 13.13 4.40
C VAL A 145 6.04 12.07 3.62
N SER A 146 6.76 11.18 4.30
CA SER A 146 7.50 10.10 3.64
C SER A 146 6.56 9.11 2.92
N ASN A 147 5.44 8.73 3.54
CA ASN A 147 4.44 7.86 2.93
C ASN A 147 3.81 8.53 1.69
N GLU A 148 3.49 9.82 1.77
CA GLU A 148 2.96 10.60 0.64
C GLU A 148 3.94 10.59 -0.55
N GLN A 149 5.23 10.81 -0.30
CA GLN A 149 6.26 10.80 -1.35
C GLN A 149 6.38 9.41 -2.02
N VAL A 150 6.26 8.33 -1.26
CA VAL A 150 6.25 6.96 -1.81
C VAL A 150 5.05 6.76 -2.72
N LEU A 151 3.85 7.15 -2.28
CA LEU A 151 2.62 7.05 -3.07
C LEU A 151 2.70 7.86 -4.37
N ILE A 152 3.21 9.08 -4.31
CA ILE A 152 3.41 9.93 -5.51
C ILE A 152 4.35 9.26 -6.51
N ARG A 153 5.46 8.66 -6.04
CA ARG A 153 6.39 7.93 -6.91
C ARG A 153 5.72 6.71 -7.56
N GLN A 154 4.94 5.94 -6.81
CA GLN A 154 4.21 4.79 -7.33
C GLN A 154 3.16 5.19 -8.38
N LEU A 155 2.38 6.25 -8.11
CA LEU A 155 1.41 6.77 -9.06
C LEU A 155 2.06 7.23 -10.37
N ARG A 156 3.18 7.96 -10.28
CA ARG A 156 3.93 8.40 -11.48
C ARG A 156 4.44 7.22 -12.30
N ARG A 157 4.94 6.17 -11.64
CA ARG A 157 5.40 4.96 -12.31
C ARG A 157 4.24 4.26 -13.01
N ARG A 158 3.12 4.04 -12.33
CA ARG A 158 1.93 3.42 -12.92
C ARG A 158 1.38 4.21 -14.11
N ASN A 159 1.34 5.54 -14.01
CA ASN A 159 0.92 6.38 -15.14
C ASN A 159 1.85 6.21 -16.33
N HIS A 160 3.16 6.20 -16.14
CA HIS A 160 4.12 5.98 -17.21
C HIS A 160 3.97 4.59 -17.85
N ASP A 161 3.77 3.54 -17.04
CA ASP A 161 3.54 2.19 -17.53
C ASP A 161 2.24 2.10 -18.36
N LEU A 162 1.17 2.78 -17.92
CA LEU A 162 -0.08 2.88 -18.67
C LEU A 162 0.07 3.63 -20.00
N GLU A 163 0.77 4.76 -20.01
CA GLU A 163 1.07 5.51 -21.24
C GLU A 163 1.83 4.62 -22.25
N THR A 164 2.86 3.92 -21.78
CA THR A 164 3.63 3.01 -22.63
C THR A 164 2.77 1.86 -23.17
N ALA A 165 1.87 1.30 -22.36
CA ALA A 165 0.95 0.25 -22.79
C ALA A 165 -0.04 0.76 -23.85
N LEU A 166 -0.57 1.97 -23.69
CA LEU A 166 -1.46 2.61 -24.65
C LEU A 166 -0.76 2.87 -26.00
N ASP A 167 0.47 3.37 -25.98
CA ASP A 167 1.26 3.59 -27.18
C ASP A 167 1.52 2.28 -27.93
N ASN A 168 1.88 1.22 -27.22
CA ASN A 168 2.07 -0.12 -27.79
C ASN A 168 0.78 -0.66 -28.43
N LEU A 169 -0.37 -0.50 -27.77
CA LEU A 169 -1.68 -0.87 -28.30
C LEU A 169 -2.00 -0.08 -29.58
N TYR A 170 -1.75 1.22 -29.60
CA TYR A 170 -1.96 2.07 -30.76
C TYR A 170 -1.13 1.59 -31.96
N VAL A 171 0.17 1.37 -31.77
CA VAL A 171 1.07 0.88 -32.82
C VAL A 171 0.62 -0.49 -33.32
N THR A 172 0.27 -1.42 -32.42
CA THR A 172 -0.18 -2.77 -32.77
C THR A 172 -1.49 -2.74 -33.58
N THR A 173 -2.44 -1.90 -33.16
CA THR A 173 -3.72 -1.73 -33.85
C THR A 173 -3.51 -1.16 -35.26
N HIS A 174 -2.61 -0.18 -35.41
CA HIS A 174 -2.25 0.39 -36.69
C HIS A 174 -1.62 -0.65 -37.64
N GLN A 175 -0.69 -1.46 -37.13
CA GLN A 175 -0.06 -2.55 -37.88
C GLN A 175 -1.07 -3.60 -38.33
N LEU A 176 -2.01 -3.99 -37.44
CA LEU A 176 -3.07 -4.93 -37.78
C LEU A 176 -3.99 -4.39 -38.86
N THR A 177 -4.36 -3.11 -38.80
CA THR A 177 -5.21 -2.49 -39.82
C THR A 177 -4.48 -2.44 -41.16
N HIS A 178 -3.23 -2.03 -41.18
CA HIS A 178 -2.41 -2.01 -42.37
C HIS A 178 -2.23 -3.40 -43.00
N THR A 179 -1.93 -4.40 -42.18
CA THR A 179 -1.81 -5.78 -42.65
C THR A 179 -3.13 -6.31 -43.23
N ARG A 180 -4.28 -5.96 -42.61
CA ARG A 180 -5.61 -6.32 -43.13
C ARG A 180 -5.87 -5.70 -44.50
N GLU A 181 -5.47 -4.46 -44.72
CA GLU A 181 -5.61 -3.78 -46.01
C GLU A 181 -4.75 -4.45 -47.09
N LEU A 182 -3.49 -4.76 -46.80
CA LEU A 182 -2.59 -5.47 -47.73
C LEU A 182 -3.14 -6.86 -48.13
N VAL A 183 -3.78 -7.57 -47.25
CA VAL A 183 -4.38 -8.88 -47.53
C VAL A 183 -5.67 -8.77 -48.37
N ARG A 184 -6.36 -7.62 -48.32
CA ARG A 184 -7.65 -7.38 -49.02
C ARG A 184 -7.53 -6.68 -50.36
N THR A 185 -6.42 -6.02 -50.61
CA THR A 185 -6.19 -5.23 -51.83
C THR A 185 -5.15 -5.90 -52.73
N ASP A 186 -5.24 -5.63 -54.04
CA ASP A 186 -4.24 -5.99 -55.04
C ASP A 186 -3.17 -4.88 -55.05
N GLU A 187 -1.90 -5.26 -54.94
CA GLU A 187 -0.77 -4.32 -54.85
C GLU A 187 -0.58 -3.43 -56.07
N LEU A 188 -1.02 -3.91 -57.26
CA LEU A 188 -0.83 -3.18 -58.53
C LEU A 188 -1.96 -2.18 -58.81
N THR A 189 -3.18 -2.59 -58.49
CA THR A 189 -4.38 -1.82 -58.85
C THR A 189 -5.00 -1.05 -57.72
N GLY A 190 -4.67 -1.38 -56.45
CA GLY A 190 -5.28 -0.82 -55.25
C GLY A 190 -6.74 -1.24 -55.00
N LEU A 191 -7.31 -2.09 -55.89
CA LEU A 191 -8.67 -2.60 -55.75
C LEU A 191 -8.73 -3.79 -54.85
N HIS A 192 -9.94 -4.13 -54.40
CA HIS A 192 -10.13 -5.38 -53.63
C HIS A 192 -9.71 -6.61 -54.44
N ASN A 193 -8.81 -7.40 -53.90
CA ASN A 193 -8.50 -8.71 -54.49
C ASN A 193 -9.67 -9.66 -54.26
N ARG A 194 -9.60 -10.85 -54.84
CA ARG A 194 -10.67 -11.85 -54.76
C ARG A 194 -11.14 -12.15 -53.29
N ARG A 195 -10.18 -12.12 -52.34
CA ARG A 195 -10.45 -12.38 -50.94
C ARG A 195 -11.11 -11.13 -50.27
N GLY A 196 -10.64 -9.95 -50.57
CA GLY A 196 -11.23 -8.68 -50.11
C GLY A 196 -12.65 -8.48 -50.60
N LEU A 197 -12.93 -8.81 -51.87
CA LEU A 197 -14.28 -8.76 -52.44
C LEU A 197 -15.23 -9.78 -51.76
N ALA A 198 -14.79 -10.99 -51.48
CA ALA A 198 -15.59 -12.00 -50.82
C ALA A 198 -15.99 -11.57 -49.39
N LEU A 199 -15.02 -10.98 -48.63
CA LEU A 199 -15.29 -10.46 -47.30
C LEU A 199 -16.23 -9.26 -47.32
N TYR A 200 -16.05 -8.34 -48.26
CA TYR A 200 -16.93 -7.19 -48.43
C TYR A 200 -18.39 -7.60 -48.69
N LEU A 201 -18.61 -8.57 -49.57
CA LEU A 201 -19.95 -9.10 -49.86
C LEU A 201 -20.57 -9.82 -48.62
N GLN A 202 -19.74 -10.45 -47.80
CA GLN A 202 -20.19 -11.09 -46.59
C GLN A 202 -20.61 -10.04 -45.52
N ASP A 203 -19.84 -8.95 -45.37
CA ASP A 203 -20.15 -7.85 -44.47
C ASP A 203 -21.47 -7.14 -44.90
N CYS A 204 -21.66 -6.89 -46.20
CA CYS A 204 -22.90 -6.29 -46.70
C CYS A 204 -24.14 -7.17 -46.41
N ARG A 205 -24.03 -8.50 -46.58
CA ARG A 205 -25.14 -9.42 -46.26
C ARG A 205 -25.46 -9.47 -44.77
N ALA A 206 -24.45 -9.35 -43.89
CA ALA A 206 -24.65 -9.32 -42.44
C ALA A 206 -25.39 -8.05 -42.00
N GLN A 207 -25.16 -6.90 -42.65
CA GLN A 207 -25.85 -5.65 -42.38
C GLN A 207 -27.31 -5.66 -42.88
N GLU A 208 -27.61 -6.27 -44.02
CA GLU A 208 -28.98 -6.41 -44.54
C GLU A 208 -29.85 -7.38 -43.73
N GLY A 209 -29.24 -8.34 -43.02
CA GLY A 209 -29.96 -9.29 -42.15
C GLY A 209 -30.28 -8.77 -40.76
N SER A 210 -29.86 -7.55 -40.41
CA SER A 210 -30.07 -6.92 -39.09
C SER A 210 -31.11 -5.77 -39.11
N ALA A 211 -31.75 -5.54 -40.25
CA ALA A 211 -32.89 -4.65 -40.43
C ALA A 211 -34.19 -5.48 -40.53
#